data_05b6d893f2b3659e4056095eeb368d4d
#
_entry.id   05b6d893f2b3659e4056095eeb368d4d
#
_cell.length_a   1.000
_cell.length_b   1.000
_cell.length_c   1.000
_cell.angle_alpha   90.00
_cell.angle_beta   90.00
_cell.angle_gamma   90.00
#
_symmetry.space_group_name_H-M   'P 1'
#
loop_
_entity.id
_entity.type
_entity.pdbx_description
1 polymer ?
#
loop_
_entity_poly.entity_id
_entity_poly.type
_entity_poly.pdbx_seq_one_letter_code
_entity_poly.pdbx_strand_id
1 'polypeptide(L)'
;MRKRFFAGFAASVLAAGIMAAVPMSAGAEASRAVDTNKFEFDKYLIMDSDAQVPNVSFTYTIAPGTAVAANNIKAGPEGAKFTDGTATKTITFSSSDTVVNDDDYDTRMTIDFDGEHGNEKAAVKALEIDFSEVDFPDPGIYRYVLTEATTTDAAVTYDEAPAKYLDVIVTADETTHDPVIASKILHYTKVTDKGEEDVKVTGFNNTYNTNDLAFEKAVSGNQASKNKYFKFNVKITPAAGAYEPADTYSFKVTGSHDRTVDADDATYSKATINAANDFTTLTYAQLKAGKDVYLKAGQKLIIEDLPTGIGYQITETKEDYTPTIAVDNGDNEGFTADNDAATATDTSLTENTVIKFTNNKGGAIPTGVIVAVAVPAALSLVGFIGVVTILVKRRKDNTEG
;
A
#
# COMPACT_ATOMS: atom_id res chain seq x y z
N MET A 1 -5.37 -15.68 19.13
CA MET A 1 -4.26 -16.54 18.68
C MET A 1 -4.79 -17.87 18.17
N ARG A 2 -5.15 -17.97 16.92
CA ARG A 2 -5.35 -19.27 16.27
C ARG A 2 -4.18 -19.47 15.33
N LYS A 3 -3.22 -20.28 15.77
CA LYS A 3 -2.12 -20.76 14.93
C LYS A 3 -2.72 -21.55 13.78
N ARG A 4 -2.68 -21.00 12.56
CA ARG A 4 -2.88 -21.79 11.36
C ARG A 4 -1.64 -22.64 11.14
N PHE A 5 -1.82 -23.95 11.20
CA PHE A 5 -0.81 -24.91 10.78
C PHE A 5 -0.68 -24.79 9.26
N PHE A 6 0.38 -24.19 8.78
CA PHE A 6 0.87 -24.47 7.45
C PHE A 6 1.20 -25.97 7.41
N ALA A 7 0.51 -26.70 6.56
CA ALA A 7 0.88 -28.05 6.24
C ALA A 7 2.20 -28.00 5.47
N GLY A 8 3.31 -28.02 6.21
CA GLY A 8 4.64 -28.15 5.65
C GLY A 8 4.70 -29.50 4.92
N PHE A 9 4.77 -29.46 3.61
CA PHE A 9 5.26 -30.59 2.85
C PHE A 9 6.76 -30.64 3.02
N ALA A 10 7.21 -31.43 3.97
CA ALA A 10 8.62 -31.77 4.10
C ALA A 10 9.05 -32.44 2.78
N ALA A 11 9.86 -31.74 2.00
CA ALA A 11 10.55 -32.32 0.85
C ALA A 11 11.70 -33.18 1.34
N SER A 12 11.41 -34.41 1.74
CA SER A 12 12.43 -35.42 1.86
C SER A 12 12.86 -35.88 0.47
N VAL A 13 14.16 -35.72 0.21
CA VAL A 13 15.01 -36.50 -0.72
C VAL A 13 14.33 -37.01 -2.00
N LEU A 14 14.64 -36.38 -3.11
CA LEU A 14 14.31 -36.87 -4.45
C LEU A 14 15.17 -38.11 -4.77
N ALA A 15 14.70 -39.28 -4.34
CA ALA A 15 15.06 -40.54 -4.99
C ALA A 15 14.25 -40.63 -6.29
N ALA A 16 14.93 -40.90 -7.40
CA ALA A 16 14.32 -41.10 -8.70
C ALA A 16 13.05 -42.01 -8.63
N GLY A 17 11.90 -41.40 -8.82
CA GLY A 17 10.62 -42.12 -8.83
C GLY A 17 9.63 -41.36 -9.72
N ILE A 18 9.30 -41.97 -10.80
CA ILE A 18 8.25 -41.69 -11.79
C ILE A 18 7.15 -40.75 -11.26
N MET A 19 7.07 -39.57 -11.83
CA MET A 19 5.96 -38.63 -11.58
C MET A 19 4.69 -39.20 -12.19
N ALA A 20 3.83 -39.79 -11.36
CA ALA A 20 2.46 -40.07 -11.75
C ALA A 20 1.75 -38.73 -12.00
N ALA A 21 1.18 -38.58 -13.20
CA ALA A 21 0.34 -37.46 -13.55
C ALA A 21 -0.84 -37.38 -12.56
N VAL A 22 -0.93 -36.28 -11.83
CA VAL A 22 -2.12 -35.96 -11.03
C VAL A 22 -3.24 -35.64 -12.03
N PRO A 23 -4.39 -36.33 -12.02
CA PRO A 23 -5.47 -36.00 -12.92
C PRO A 23 -6.06 -34.63 -12.55
N MET A 24 -5.91 -33.66 -13.44
CA MET A 24 -6.66 -32.43 -13.38
C MET A 24 -8.14 -32.75 -13.61
N SER A 25 -8.99 -32.39 -12.64
CA SER A 25 -10.43 -32.43 -12.79
C SER A 25 -10.85 -31.46 -13.90
N ALA A 26 -11.54 -31.98 -14.90
CA ALA A 26 -12.00 -31.26 -16.08
C ALA A 26 -13.10 -30.26 -15.72
N GLY A 27 -12.75 -28.99 -15.65
CA GLY A 27 -13.64 -27.89 -16.01
C GLY A 27 -13.24 -27.47 -17.42
N ALA A 28 -14.18 -27.49 -18.36
CA ALA A 28 -13.91 -27.26 -19.78
C ALA A 28 -13.56 -25.78 -20.04
N GLU A 29 -12.27 -25.44 -19.99
CA GLU A 29 -11.72 -24.37 -20.80
C GLU A 29 -10.78 -24.98 -21.84
N ALA A 30 -10.88 -24.46 -23.07
CA ALA A 30 -10.08 -24.95 -24.19
C ALA A 30 -8.61 -24.99 -23.76
N SER A 31 -8.01 -26.18 -23.77
CA SER A 31 -6.61 -26.38 -23.41
C SER A 31 -5.76 -25.58 -24.38
N ARG A 32 -5.33 -24.38 -23.93
CA ARG A 32 -4.21 -23.68 -24.55
C ARG A 32 -3.03 -24.64 -24.45
N ALA A 33 -2.47 -25.03 -25.60
CA ALA A 33 -1.26 -25.84 -25.59
C ALA A 33 -0.23 -25.16 -24.74
N VAL A 34 0.20 -25.79 -23.66
CA VAL A 34 1.22 -25.22 -22.77
C VAL A 34 2.51 -25.20 -23.58
N ASP A 35 3.01 -24.01 -23.92
CA ASP A 35 4.33 -23.84 -24.55
C ASP A 35 5.39 -24.24 -23.51
N THR A 36 6.00 -25.39 -23.70
CA THR A 36 7.01 -25.92 -22.77
C THR A 36 8.25 -25.03 -22.70
N ASN A 37 8.48 -24.16 -23.68
CA ASN A 37 9.62 -23.22 -23.70
C ASN A 37 9.33 -21.92 -22.93
N LYS A 38 8.11 -21.69 -22.46
CA LYS A 38 7.74 -20.49 -21.74
C LYS A 38 7.46 -20.74 -20.28
N PHE A 39 7.79 -19.76 -19.43
CA PHE A 39 7.48 -19.78 -18.01
C PHE A 39 6.86 -18.46 -17.60
N GLU A 40 5.65 -18.52 -17.06
CA GLU A 40 4.92 -17.39 -16.51
C GLU A 40 5.07 -17.36 -14.99
N PHE A 41 5.30 -16.17 -14.46
CA PHE A 41 5.25 -15.88 -13.03
C PHE A 41 4.57 -14.53 -12.81
N ASP A 42 4.07 -14.32 -11.61
CA ASP A 42 3.30 -13.12 -11.28
C ASP A 42 4.11 -12.15 -10.43
N LYS A 43 3.78 -10.88 -10.59
CA LYS A 43 4.07 -9.83 -9.61
C LYS A 43 2.78 -9.48 -8.88
N TYR A 44 2.82 -9.59 -7.57
CA TYR A 44 1.76 -9.19 -6.65
C TYR A 44 2.15 -7.90 -5.95
N LEU A 45 1.25 -6.90 -5.97
CA LEU A 45 1.36 -5.67 -5.19
C LEU A 45 0.19 -5.63 -4.22
N ILE A 46 0.45 -6.02 -2.98
CA ILE A 46 -0.53 -6.13 -1.90
C ILE A 46 -0.76 -4.74 -1.30
N MET A 47 -2.00 -4.42 -0.97
CA MET A 47 -2.40 -3.13 -0.39
C MET A 47 -3.72 -3.27 0.37
N ASP A 48 -4.06 -2.25 1.16
CA ASP A 48 -5.39 -2.16 1.80
C ASP A 48 -6.51 -2.22 0.74
N SER A 49 -7.64 -2.84 1.07
CA SER A 49 -8.72 -3.14 0.12
C SER A 49 -9.36 -1.90 -0.50
N ASP A 50 -9.32 -0.75 0.16
CA ASP A 50 -9.83 0.55 -0.29
C ASP A 50 -8.76 1.42 -0.98
N ALA A 51 -7.45 1.15 -0.77
CA ALA A 51 -6.37 1.88 -1.41
C ALA A 51 -6.40 1.74 -2.94
N GLN A 52 -6.05 2.79 -3.67
CA GLN A 52 -5.90 2.72 -5.12
C GLN A 52 -4.56 2.08 -5.52
N VAL A 53 -4.56 1.31 -6.61
CA VAL A 53 -3.33 0.79 -7.20
C VAL A 53 -2.45 1.96 -7.63
N PRO A 54 -1.22 2.09 -7.08
CA PRO A 54 -0.33 3.21 -7.38
C PRO A 54 0.34 3.07 -8.76
N ASN A 55 0.84 4.19 -9.28
CA ASN A 55 1.76 4.22 -10.42
C ASN A 55 3.17 3.86 -9.93
N VAL A 56 3.51 2.59 -9.87
CA VAL A 56 4.81 2.10 -9.39
C VAL A 56 5.41 1.09 -10.36
N SER A 57 6.73 1.14 -10.54
CA SER A 57 7.45 0.25 -11.46
C SER A 57 8.38 -0.69 -10.73
N PHE A 58 8.43 -1.94 -11.19
CA PHE A 58 9.33 -2.97 -10.69
C PHE A 58 10.14 -3.53 -11.86
N THR A 59 11.43 -3.74 -11.61
CA THR A 59 12.37 -4.22 -12.64
C THR A 59 12.92 -5.57 -12.25
N TYR A 60 12.84 -6.50 -13.17
CA TYR A 60 13.30 -7.89 -13.04
C TYR A 60 14.46 -8.18 -13.96
N THR A 61 15.38 -9.03 -13.51
CA THR A 61 16.45 -9.59 -14.34
C THR A 61 16.44 -11.10 -14.24
N ILE A 62 16.76 -11.79 -15.35
CA ILE A 62 17.04 -13.22 -15.37
C ILE A 62 18.48 -13.45 -15.78
N ALA A 63 19.17 -14.35 -15.08
CA ALA A 63 20.55 -14.73 -15.36
C ALA A 63 20.79 -16.21 -15.01
N PRO A 64 21.79 -16.86 -15.61
CA PRO A 64 22.26 -18.17 -15.17
C PRO A 64 22.56 -18.19 -13.65
N GLY A 65 22.05 -19.20 -12.96
CA GLY A 65 22.31 -19.40 -11.53
C GLY A 65 23.61 -20.15 -11.27
N THR A 66 23.95 -20.28 -10.01
CA THR A 66 25.13 -21.06 -9.58
C THR A 66 24.81 -22.54 -9.53
N ALA A 67 25.72 -23.39 -10.02
CA ALA A 67 25.61 -24.82 -9.92
C ALA A 67 25.70 -25.30 -8.46
N VAL A 68 24.89 -26.30 -8.09
CA VAL A 68 24.88 -26.92 -6.76
C VAL A 68 25.20 -28.40 -6.92
N ALA A 69 26.48 -28.76 -6.80
CA ALA A 69 27.00 -30.11 -7.06
C ALA A 69 26.34 -31.18 -6.16
N ALA A 70 26.02 -30.83 -4.90
CA ALA A 70 25.39 -31.77 -3.95
C ALA A 70 24.01 -32.26 -4.44
N ASN A 71 23.31 -31.46 -5.25
CA ASN A 71 21.95 -31.75 -5.72
C ASN A 71 21.91 -32.03 -7.24
N ASN A 72 23.08 -32.14 -7.90
CA ASN A 72 23.20 -32.26 -9.36
C ASN A 72 22.52 -31.12 -10.13
N ILE A 73 22.45 -29.93 -9.56
CA ILE A 73 21.91 -28.74 -10.23
C ILE A 73 23.05 -28.09 -10.99
N LYS A 74 22.81 -27.85 -12.29
CA LYS A 74 23.73 -27.16 -13.20
C LYS A 74 23.38 -25.67 -13.26
N ALA A 75 24.36 -24.82 -13.59
CA ALA A 75 24.07 -23.45 -14.01
C ALA A 75 23.25 -23.49 -15.32
N GLY A 76 22.23 -22.62 -15.44
CA GLY A 76 21.47 -22.48 -16.67
C GLY A 76 22.37 -22.01 -17.81
N PRO A 77 22.21 -22.50 -19.05
CA PRO A 77 22.85 -21.90 -20.22
C PRO A 77 22.35 -20.47 -20.45
N GLU A 78 23.16 -19.69 -21.17
CA GLU A 78 22.73 -18.37 -21.65
C GLU A 78 21.55 -18.47 -22.62
N GLY A 79 20.80 -17.38 -22.82
CA GLY A 79 19.72 -17.30 -23.80
C GLY A 79 18.32 -17.16 -23.23
N ALA A 80 18.12 -17.42 -21.91
CA ALA A 80 16.85 -17.16 -21.26
C ALA A 80 16.54 -15.66 -21.22
N LYS A 81 15.35 -15.25 -21.68
CA LYS A 81 14.94 -13.85 -21.84
C LYS A 81 13.47 -13.67 -21.48
N PHE A 82 13.08 -12.44 -21.15
CA PHE A 82 11.66 -12.08 -21.20
C PHE A 82 11.15 -12.09 -22.64
N THR A 83 9.85 -12.20 -22.83
CA THR A 83 9.22 -12.30 -24.17
C THR A 83 9.44 -11.08 -25.08
N ASP A 84 9.93 -9.97 -24.53
CA ASP A 84 10.39 -8.83 -25.33
C ASP A 84 11.84 -9.00 -25.86
N GLY A 85 12.47 -10.13 -25.64
CA GLY A 85 13.81 -10.45 -26.07
C GLY A 85 14.93 -9.89 -25.21
N THR A 86 14.62 -9.35 -24.02
CA THR A 86 15.60 -8.78 -23.09
C THR A 86 15.81 -9.65 -21.85
N ALA A 87 16.97 -9.57 -21.21
CA ALA A 87 17.25 -10.20 -19.93
C ALA A 87 16.75 -9.36 -18.73
N THR A 88 16.26 -8.15 -18.99
CA THR A 88 15.76 -7.21 -18.00
C THR A 88 14.38 -6.72 -18.42
N LYS A 89 13.39 -6.78 -17.52
CA LYS A 89 12.01 -6.34 -17.76
C LYS A 89 11.55 -5.39 -16.69
N THR A 90 11.02 -4.25 -17.09
CA THR A 90 10.30 -3.33 -16.18
C THR A 90 8.82 -3.42 -16.47
N ILE A 91 8.04 -3.54 -15.39
CA ILE A 91 6.58 -3.44 -15.41
C ILE A 91 6.14 -2.26 -14.56
N THR A 92 5.01 -1.65 -14.91
CA THR A 92 4.44 -0.50 -14.18
C THR A 92 3.02 -0.82 -13.81
N PHE A 93 2.68 -0.72 -12.53
CA PHE A 93 1.30 -0.78 -12.06
C PHE A 93 0.60 0.56 -12.27
N SER A 94 -0.73 0.52 -12.35
CA SER A 94 -1.61 1.69 -12.50
C SER A 94 -3.00 1.37 -11.98
N SER A 95 -3.82 2.38 -11.78
CA SER A 95 -5.21 2.26 -11.31
C SER A 95 -6.13 1.41 -12.21
N SER A 96 -5.70 1.10 -13.43
CA SER A 96 -6.45 0.23 -14.37
C SER A 96 -6.10 -1.25 -14.28
N ASP A 97 -5.15 -1.63 -13.44
CA ASP A 97 -4.72 -3.03 -13.35
C ASP A 97 -5.74 -3.90 -12.60
N THR A 98 -5.78 -5.17 -12.97
CA THR A 98 -6.64 -6.16 -12.33
C THR A 98 -6.19 -6.39 -10.89
N VAL A 99 -7.15 -6.41 -9.99
CA VAL A 99 -6.94 -6.73 -8.58
C VAL A 99 -7.64 -8.03 -8.22
N VAL A 100 -7.06 -8.75 -7.26
CA VAL A 100 -7.66 -9.90 -6.60
C VAL A 100 -7.79 -9.58 -5.11
N ASN A 101 -8.90 -9.97 -4.51
CA ASN A 101 -9.16 -9.73 -3.09
C ASN A 101 -8.75 -10.96 -2.27
N ASP A 102 -8.37 -10.73 -1.03
CA ASP A 102 -7.99 -11.79 -0.09
C ASP A 102 -9.13 -12.76 0.25
N ASP A 103 -10.39 -12.35 0.05
CA ASP A 103 -11.57 -13.20 0.23
C ASP A 103 -11.83 -14.17 -0.94
N ASP A 104 -11.39 -13.83 -2.15
CA ASP A 104 -11.78 -14.54 -3.39
C ASP A 104 -10.64 -14.54 -4.42
N TYR A 105 -9.55 -15.22 -4.13
CA TYR A 105 -8.45 -15.40 -5.07
C TYR A 105 -8.16 -16.89 -5.33
N ASP A 106 -7.52 -17.17 -6.47
CA ASP A 106 -7.09 -18.54 -6.80
C ASP A 106 -5.99 -18.98 -5.82
N THR A 107 -6.29 -19.96 -4.99
CA THR A 107 -5.35 -20.49 -3.98
C THR A 107 -4.08 -21.13 -4.55
N ARG A 108 -3.96 -21.24 -5.88
CA ARG A 108 -2.70 -21.58 -6.55
C ARG A 108 -1.73 -20.43 -6.62
N MET A 109 -2.22 -19.19 -6.55
CA MET A 109 -1.39 -17.99 -6.40
C MET A 109 -0.77 -17.96 -4.99
N THR A 110 0.51 -17.65 -4.91
CA THR A 110 1.21 -17.54 -3.61
C THR A 110 1.27 -16.09 -3.15
N ILE A 111 0.09 -15.49 -2.96
CA ILE A 111 -0.03 -14.12 -2.44
C ILE A 111 0.10 -14.18 -0.91
N ASP A 112 0.96 -13.34 -0.37
CA ASP A 112 1.27 -13.30 1.08
C ASP A 112 0.38 -12.26 1.79
N PHE A 113 -0.94 -12.47 1.73
CA PHE A 113 -1.89 -11.68 2.50
C PHE A 113 -1.71 -11.92 4.01
N ASP A 114 -1.99 -10.92 4.84
CA ASP A 114 -1.84 -10.99 6.31
C ASP A 114 -2.79 -12.00 6.97
N GLY A 115 -3.79 -12.47 6.22
CA GLY A 115 -4.76 -13.46 6.64
C GLY A 115 -5.98 -12.89 7.37
N GLU A 116 -6.15 -11.58 7.39
CA GLU A 116 -7.36 -10.89 7.84
C GLU A 116 -8.30 -10.65 6.64
N HIS A 117 -9.20 -11.57 6.39
CA HIS A 117 -10.10 -11.55 5.22
C HIS A 117 -10.86 -10.23 5.04
N GLY A 118 -10.90 -9.75 3.79
CA GLY A 118 -11.63 -8.56 3.36
C GLY A 118 -10.92 -7.24 3.59
N ASN A 119 -9.67 -7.26 4.09
CA ASN A 119 -8.92 -6.05 4.39
C ASN A 119 -7.83 -5.74 3.37
N GLU A 120 -7.43 -6.72 2.55
CA GLU A 120 -6.36 -6.56 1.57
C GLU A 120 -6.83 -6.95 0.17
N LYS A 121 -6.11 -6.42 -0.80
CA LYS A 121 -6.16 -6.85 -2.21
C LYS A 121 -4.75 -6.81 -2.79
N ALA A 122 -4.56 -7.53 -3.89
CA ALA A 122 -3.32 -7.48 -4.65
C ALA A 122 -3.59 -7.10 -6.10
N ALA A 123 -2.87 -6.11 -6.61
CA ALA A 123 -2.77 -5.91 -8.05
C ALA A 123 -1.81 -6.96 -8.63
N VAL A 124 -2.15 -7.53 -9.77
CA VAL A 124 -1.43 -8.66 -10.35
C VAL A 124 -0.96 -8.35 -11.77
N LYS A 125 0.31 -8.64 -12.05
CA LYS A 125 0.88 -8.61 -13.39
C LYS A 125 1.68 -9.86 -13.68
N ALA A 126 1.34 -10.52 -14.78
CA ALA A 126 2.08 -11.66 -15.27
C ALA A 126 3.32 -11.22 -16.06
N LEU A 127 4.42 -11.94 -15.86
CA LEU A 127 5.64 -11.84 -16.64
C LEU A 127 5.97 -13.21 -17.21
N GLU A 128 6.49 -13.23 -18.42
CA GLU A 128 6.81 -14.47 -19.10
C GLU A 128 8.27 -14.50 -19.57
N ILE A 129 8.94 -15.62 -19.29
CA ILE A 129 10.31 -15.92 -19.70
C ILE A 129 10.24 -16.92 -20.84
N ASP A 130 11.03 -16.69 -21.88
CA ASP A 130 11.18 -17.54 -23.06
C ASP A 130 12.55 -18.24 -23.04
N PHE A 131 12.51 -19.57 -23.17
CA PHE A 131 13.66 -20.46 -23.24
C PHE A 131 13.87 -21.02 -24.65
N SER A 132 13.13 -20.57 -25.66
CA SER A 132 13.20 -21.12 -27.03
C SER A 132 14.57 -20.97 -27.68
N GLU A 133 15.38 -19.99 -27.24
CA GLU A 133 16.76 -19.76 -27.71
C GLU A 133 17.82 -20.42 -26.81
N VAL A 134 17.40 -21.15 -25.75
CA VAL A 134 18.33 -21.80 -24.83
C VAL A 134 18.68 -23.20 -25.34
N ASP A 135 19.97 -23.46 -25.54
CA ASP A 135 20.48 -24.78 -25.86
C ASP A 135 20.87 -25.55 -24.59
N PHE A 136 20.03 -26.51 -24.20
CA PHE A 136 20.32 -27.39 -23.06
C PHE A 136 21.14 -28.58 -23.54
N PRO A 137 22.43 -28.74 -23.11
CA PRO A 137 23.32 -29.75 -23.66
C PRO A 137 22.93 -31.20 -23.33
N ASP A 138 22.29 -31.41 -22.17
CA ASP A 138 21.94 -32.74 -21.66
C ASP A 138 20.71 -32.68 -20.74
N PRO A 139 20.01 -33.79 -20.51
CA PRO A 139 19.04 -33.89 -19.43
C PRO A 139 19.63 -33.51 -18.07
N GLY A 140 18.84 -32.85 -17.20
CA GLY A 140 19.28 -32.39 -15.88
C GLY A 140 18.40 -31.29 -15.31
N ILE A 141 18.84 -30.71 -14.19
CA ILE A 141 18.21 -29.55 -13.57
C ILE A 141 19.13 -28.36 -13.81
N TYR A 142 18.58 -27.30 -14.41
CA TYR A 142 19.30 -26.09 -14.75
C TYR A 142 18.73 -24.91 -13.99
N ARG A 143 19.57 -24.26 -13.19
CA ARG A 143 19.18 -23.15 -12.32
C ARG A 143 19.42 -21.80 -12.98
N TYR A 144 18.41 -20.96 -12.95
CA TYR A 144 18.47 -19.54 -13.20
C TYR A 144 18.19 -18.77 -11.92
N VAL A 145 18.59 -17.51 -11.87
CA VAL A 145 18.24 -16.56 -10.82
C VAL A 145 17.37 -15.46 -11.43
N LEU A 146 16.20 -15.29 -10.85
CA LEU A 146 15.28 -14.23 -11.14
C LEU A 146 15.37 -13.21 -10.02
N THR A 147 15.76 -11.97 -10.32
CA THR A 147 15.98 -10.93 -9.31
C THR A 147 15.08 -9.74 -9.55
N GLU A 148 14.37 -9.32 -8.51
CA GLU A 148 13.68 -8.03 -8.44
C GLU A 148 14.64 -6.95 -7.94
N ALA A 149 14.76 -5.84 -8.67
CA ALA A 149 15.52 -4.69 -8.21
C ALA A 149 14.76 -3.97 -7.10
N THR A 150 15.39 -3.78 -5.95
CA THR A 150 14.80 -3.05 -4.82
C THR A 150 15.22 -1.59 -4.83
N THR A 151 14.37 -0.71 -4.34
CA THR A 151 14.62 0.71 -4.12
C THR A 151 14.43 1.07 -2.65
N THR A 152 14.73 2.31 -2.28
CA THR A 152 14.54 2.81 -0.91
C THR A 152 13.22 3.57 -0.75
N ASP A 153 12.17 3.15 -1.45
CA ASP A 153 10.86 3.76 -1.33
C ASP A 153 10.19 3.36 -0.01
N ALA A 154 9.82 4.33 0.82
CA ALA A 154 9.20 4.08 2.12
C ALA A 154 7.80 3.48 2.02
N ALA A 155 7.09 3.73 0.91
CA ALA A 155 5.76 3.20 0.69
C ALA A 155 5.75 1.76 0.16
N VAL A 156 6.91 1.18 -0.19
CA VAL A 156 6.98 -0.19 -0.71
C VAL A 156 7.82 -1.07 0.21
N THR A 157 7.20 -2.07 0.78
CA THR A 157 7.90 -3.19 1.41
C THR A 157 8.12 -4.26 0.35
N TYR A 158 9.38 -4.56 0.06
CA TYR A 158 9.75 -5.56 -0.94
C TYR A 158 9.63 -6.97 -0.40
N ASP A 159 9.45 -7.92 -1.32
CA ASP A 159 9.48 -9.37 -1.06
C ASP A 159 10.69 -9.76 -0.19
N GLU A 160 10.47 -10.64 0.80
CA GLU A 160 11.55 -11.12 1.69
C GLU A 160 12.70 -11.80 0.92
N ALA A 161 12.41 -12.33 -0.27
CA ALA A 161 13.36 -12.95 -1.17
C ALA A 161 13.36 -12.27 -2.54
N PRO A 162 14.00 -11.09 -2.69
CA PRO A 162 14.03 -10.36 -3.96
C PRO A 162 14.80 -11.10 -5.07
N ALA A 163 15.54 -12.15 -4.73
CA ALA A 163 16.15 -13.09 -5.67
C ALA A 163 15.58 -14.49 -5.43
N LYS A 164 15.03 -15.07 -6.49
CA LYS A 164 14.42 -16.42 -6.48
C LYS A 164 15.12 -17.31 -7.50
N TYR A 165 15.13 -18.61 -7.22
CA TYR A 165 15.67 -19.62 -8.12
C TYR A 165 14.56 -20.13 -9.06
N LEU A 166 14.86 -20.18 -10.35
CA LEU A 166 14.03 -20.85 -11.34
C LEU A 166 14.79 -22.09 -11.82
N ASP A 167 14.36 -23.27 -11.35
CA ASP A 167 14.91 -24.54 -11.73
C ASP A 167 14.15 -25.10 -12.93
N VAL A 168 14.84 -25.27 -14.07
CA VAL A 168 14.34 -25.83 -15.31
C VAL A 168 14.76 -27.30 -15.38
N ILE A 169 13.77 -28.20 -15.37
CA ILE A 169 13.96 -29.63 -15.45
C ILE A 169 13.91 -30.06 -16.91
N VAL A 170 15.01 -30.58 -17.40
CA VAL A 170 15.18 -31.04 -18.79
C VAL A 170 15.29 -32.56 -18.80
N THR A 171 14.53 -33.20 -19.66
CA THR A 171 14.53 -34.64 -19.88
C THR A 171 14.90 -34.95 -21.32
N ALA A 172 15.21 -36.20 -21.64
CA ALA A 172 15.33 -36.66 -23.03
C ALA A 172 13.93 -36.91 -23.64
N ASP A 173 13.69 -36.43 -24.85
CA ASP A 173 12.52 -36.79 -25.63
C ASP A 173 12.49 -38.33 -25.83
N GLU A 174 11.34 -38.95 -25.73
CA GLU A 174 11.23 -40.41 -25.80
C GLU A 174 11.57 -40.98 -27.17
N THR A 175 11.48 -40.15 -28.25
CA THR A 175 11.65 -40.59 -29.62
C THR A 175 12.99 -40.14 -30.21
N THR A 176 13.33 -38.86 -30.04
CA THR A 176 14.53 -38.26 -30.64
C THR A 176 15.73 -38.33 -29.70
N HIS A 177 15.50 -38.47 -28.38
CA HIS A 177 16.45 -38.41 -27.29
C HIS A 177 17.08 -37.02 -27.11
N ASP A 178 16.55 -36.02 -27.80
CA ASP A 178 16.99 -34.61 -27.61
C ASP A 178 16.54 -34.06 -26.26
N PRO A 179 17.29 -33.11 -25.67
CA PRO A 179 16.89 -32.44 -24.45
C PRO A 179 15.60 -31.62 -24.64
N VAL A 180 14.58 -31.86 -23.81
CA VAL A 180 13.31 -31.12 -23.81
C VAL A 180 12.96 -30.65 -22.41
N ILE A 181 12.38 -29.45 -22.28
CA ILE A 181 11.93 -28.93 -21.00
C ILE A 181 10.70 -29.71 -20.54
N ALA A 182 10.81 -30.39 -19.42
CA ALA A 182 9.72 -31.14 -18.82
C ALA A 182 8.94 -30.33 -17.76
N SER A 183 9.64 -29.48 -16.97
CA SER A 183 9.01 -28.70 -15.90
C SER A 183 9.88 -27.51 -15.52
N LYS A 184 9.27 -26.52 -14.86
CA LYS A 184 9.93 -25.33 -14.32
C LYS A 184 9.36 -25.05 -12.93
N ILE A 185 10.23 -24.68 -11.97
CA ILE A 185 9.85 -24.46 -10.58
C ILE A 185 10.51 -23.16 -10.10
N LEU A 186 9.69 -22.19 -9.72
CA LEU A 186 10.16 -20.98 -9.03
C LEU A 186 10.11 -21.21 -7.52
N HIS A 187 11.23 -20.94 -6.84
CA HIS A 187 11.34 -21.13 -5.40
C HIS A 187 12.42 -20.21 -4.80
N TYR A 188 12.43 -20.10 -3.48
CA TYR A 188 13.51 -19.48 -2.73
C TYR A 188 13.82 -20.30 -1.49
N THR A 189 14.99 -20.10 -0.89
CA THR A 189 15.38 -20.78 0.34
C THR A 189 15.08 -19.89 1.53
N LYS A 190 14.20 -20.34 2.42
CA LYS A 190 13.88 -19.68 3.68
C LYS A 190 14.67 -20.30 4.82
N VAL A 191 15.33 -19.44 5.62
CA VAL A 191 15.99 -19.89 6.84
C VAL A 191 14.99 -19.91 7.97
N THR A 192 14.78 -21.06 8.58
CA THR A 192 13.86 -21.26 9.71
C THR A 192 14.62 -21.75 10.94
N ASP A 193 13.96 -21.78 12.10
CA ASP A 193 14.54 -22.36 13.34
C ASP A 193 14.89 -23.85 13.18
N LYS A 194 14.38 -24.52 12.13
CA LYS A 194 14.61 -25.94 11.82
C LYS A 194 15.66 -26.16 10.73
N GLY A 195 16.22 -25.08 10.18
CA GLY A 195 17.17 -25.10 9.07
C GLY A 195 16.63 -24.42 7.82
N GLU A 196 17.27 -24.68 6.69
CA GLU A 196 16.88 -24.16 5.39
C GLU A 196 15.71 -24.96 4.80
N GLU A 197 14.72 -24.26 4.25
CA GLU A 197 13.55 -24.85 3.59
C GLU A 197 13.34 -24.18 2.23
N ASP A 198 13.17 -24.98 1.17
CA ASP A 198 12.83 -24.46 -0.16
C ASP A 198 11.31 -24.22 -0.26
N VAL A 199 10.94 -22.98 -0.45
CA VAL A 199 9.55 -22.53 -0.58
C VAL A 199 9.22 -22.30 -2.06
N LYS A 200 8.25 -23.07 -2.60
CA LYS A 200 7.75 -22.88 -3.98
C LYS A 200 6.78 -21.73 -4.02
N VAL A 201 6.93 -20.88 -5.03
CA VAL A 201 6.10 -19.68 -5.22
C VAL A 201 5.68 -19.53 -6.68
N THR A 202 4.64 -18.73 -6.92
CA THR A 202 4.18 -18.36 -8.26
C THR A 202 4.65 -16.96 -8.69
N GLY A 203 5.27 -16.21 -7.79
CA GLY A 203 5.70 -14.86 -8.11
C GLY A 203 6.45 -14.15 -6.99
N PHE A 204 6.40 -12.81 -7.03
CA PHE A 204 7.01 -11.91 -6.06
C PHE A 204 5.94 -11.08 -5.35
N ASN A 205 6.02 -10.98 -4.03
CA ASN A 205 5.10 -10.23 -3.17
C ASN A 205 5.75 -8.93 -2.70
N ASN A 206 5.17 -7.77 -3.04
CA ASN A 206 5.51 -6.51 -2.41
C ASN A 206 4.25 -5.91 -1.78
N THR A 207 4.41 -5.18 -0.69
CA THR A 207 3.31 -4.48 -0.03
C THR A 207 3.43 -2.97 -0.27
N TYR A 208 2.34 -2.35 -0.68
CA TYR A 208 2.21 -0.90 -0.76
C TYR A 208 1.57 -0.39 0.52
N ASN A 209 2.33 0.41 1.27
CA ASN A 209 1.94 0.91 2.58
C ASN A 209 1.37 2.32 2.46
N THR A 210 0.21 2.54 3.07
CA THR A 210 -0.48 3.83 3.09
C THR A 210 -0.82 4.29 4.50
N ASN A 211 -1.09 5.58 4.65
CA ASN A 211 -1.52 6.19 5.91
C ASN A 211 -2.55 7.28 5.65
N ASP A 212 -3.45 7.47 6.61
CA ASP A 212 -4.42 8.55 6.60
C ASP A 212 -3.82 9.82 7.20
N LEU A 213 -4.05 10.94 6.53
CA LEU A 213 -3.78 12.28 7.07
C LEU A 213 -5.09 12.98 7.39
N ALA A 214 -5.27 13.37 8.62
CA ALA A 214 -6.44 14.12 9.03
C ALA A 214 -6.08 15.39 9.78
N PHE A 215 -6.95 16.41 9.67
CA PHE A 215 -6.86 17.58 10.53
C PHE A 215 -8.26 18.07 10.94
N GLU A 216 -8.36 18.52 12.18
CA GLU A 216 -9.58 19.01 12.76
C GLU A 216 -9.49 20.50 13.12
N LYS A 217 -10.65 21.18 13.05
CA LYS A 217 -10.79 22.55 13.49
C LYS A 217 -11.47 22.62 14.86
N ALA A 218 -10.80 23.31 15.80
CA ALA A 218 -11.35 23.68 17.09
C ALA A 218 -11.28 25.20 17.31
N VAL A 219 -12.15 25.71 18.16
CA VAL A 219 -12.10 27.09 18.64
C VAL A 219 -12.25 27.15 20.15
N SER A 220 -11.62 28.16 20.77
CA SER A 220 -11.67 28.39 22.20
C SER A 220 -11.73 29.90 22.53
N GLY A 221 -12.06 30.25 23.75
CA GLY A 221 -12.19 31.62 24.21
C GLY A 221 -13.62 32.17 24.13
N ASN A 222 -13.86 33.23 24.92
CA ASN A 222 -15.19 33.78 25.13
C ASN A 222 -15.74 34.64 23.97
N GLN A 223 -14.91 34.93 22.97
CA GLN A 223 -15.27 35.67 21.77
C GLN A 223 -15.17 34.81 20.49
N ALA A 224 -14.83 33.52 20.62
CA ALA A 224 -14.69 32.63 19.49
C ALA A 224 -16.06 32.17 18.94
N SER A 225 -16.22 32.23 17.62
CA SER A 225 -17.43 31.75 16.94
C SER A 225 -17.26 30.28 16.51
N LYS A 226 -18.16 29.42 16.98
CA LYS A 226 -18.23 28.01 16.56
C LYS A 226 -18.87 27.83 15.16
N ASN A 227 -19.55 28.86 14.66
CA ASN A 227 -20.27 28.81 13.39
C ASN A 227 -19.45 29.37 12.22
N LYS A 228 -18.29 29.96 12.51
CA LYS A 228 -17.42 30.53 11.49
C LYS A 228 -16.66 29.43 10.74
N TYR A 229 -16.53 29.61 9.43
CA TYR A 229 -15.64 28.80 8.60
C TYR A 229 -14.23 29.40 8.59
N PHE A 230 -13.24 28.53 8.60
CA PHE A 230 -11.83 28.85 8.49
C PHE A 230 -11.27 28.21 7.23
N LYS A 231 -10.51 29.00 6.46
CA LYS A 231 -9.91 28.53 5.22
C LYS A 231 -8.58 27.83 5.49
N PHE A 232 -8.44 26.64 4.97
CA PHE A 232 -7.22 25.84 4.97
C PHE A 232 -6.72 25.66 3.55
N ASN A 233 -5.41 25.56 3.37
CA ASN A 233 -4.76 25.05 2.18
C ASN A 233 -3.98 23.79 2.55
N VAL A 234 -4.27 22.68 1.88
CA VAL A 234 -3.64 21.40 2.10
C VAL A 234 -2.75 21.07 0.91
N LYS A 235 -1.50 20.79 1.16
CA LYS A 235 -0.51 20.46 0.15
C LYS A 235 0.26 19.23 0.56
N ILE A 236 0.51 18.31 -0.39
CA ILE A 236 1.42 17.17 -0.21
C ILE A 236 2.71 17.40 -0.97
N THR A 237 3.77 16.75 -0.49
CA THR A 237 5.10 16.78 -1.11
C THR A 237 5.58 15.34 -1.24
N PRO A 238 5.87 14.86 -2.46
CA PRO A 238 6.36 13.50 -2.64
C PRO A 238 7.67 13.29 -1.88
N ALA A 239 7.89 12.10 -1.36
CA ALA A 239 9.19 11.70 -0.84
C ALA A 239 10.25 11.77 -1.93
N ALA A 240 11.50 12.03 -1.57
CA ALA A 240 12.60 12.09 -2.52
C ALA A 240 12.80 10.71 -3.18
N GLY A 241 12.77 10.67 -4.51
CA GLY A 241 12.91 9.42 -5.28
C GLY A 241 11.63 8.61 -5.42
N ALA A 242 10.52 9.09 -4.89
CA ALA A 242 9.25 8.40 -4.99
C ALA A 242 8.69 8.43 -6.42
N TYR A 243 8.09 7.31 -6.79
CA TYR A 243 7.21 7.16 -7.95
C TYR A 243 6.01 8.13 -7.85
N GLU A 244 5.29 8.33 -8.94
CA GLU A 244 4.01 9.03 -8.89
C GLU A 244 2.97 8.12 -8.22
N PRO A 245 2.39 8.54 -7.07
CA PRO A 245 1.42 7.74 -6.36
C PRO A 245 0.10 7.61 -7.13
N ALA A 246 -0.92 7.04 -6.49
CA ALA A 246 -2.25 6.86 -7.08
C ALA A 246 -2.78 8.13 -7.76
N ASP A 247 -3.57 7.95 -8.82
CA ASP A 247 -4.12 9.07 -9.59
C ASP A 247 -5.05 9.96 -8.76
N THR A 248 -5.78 9.35 -7.80
CA THR A 248 -6.72 10.04 -6.93
C THR A 248 -6.67 9.51 -5.50
N TYR A 249 -7.05 10.35 -4.54
CA TYR A 249 -7.19 10.02 -3.13
C TYR A 249 -8.60 10.31 -2.65
N SER A 250 -9.12 9.45 -1.78
CA SER A 250 -10.39 9.68 -1.10
C SER A 250 -10.28 10.85 -0.13
N PHE A 251 -11.35 11.62 -0.05
CA PHE A 251 -11.39 12.84 0.73
C PHE A 251 -12.69 12.92 1.50
N LYS A 252 -12.62 13.03 2.81
CA LYS A 252 -13.80 12.96 3.67
C LYS A 252 -13.80 14.10 4.69
N VAL A 253 -14.87 14.87 4.71
CA VAL A 253 -15.13 15.82 5.80
C VAL A 253 -16.15 15.19 6.74
N THR A 254 -15.78 15.08 8.01
CA THR A 254 -16.61 14.53 9.09
C THR A 254 -16.84 15.56 10.18
N GLY A 255 -17.81 15.33 11.05
CA GLY A 255 -18.08 16.15 12.20
C GLY A 255 -19.51 16.68 12.25
N SER A 256 -19.78 17.64 13.14
CA SER A 256 -21.11 18.08 13.52
C SER A 256 -21.85 18.92 12.47
N HIS A 257 -21.25 19.18 11.32
CA HIS A 257 -21.86 20.04 10.27
C HIS A 257 -21.58 19.47 8.90
N ASP A 258 -22.50 19.73 7.96
CA ASP A 258 -22.28 19.38 6.56
C ASP A 258 -21.11 20.16 5.97
N ARG A 259 -20.41 19.55 5.03
CA ARG A 259 -19.29 20.19 4.30
C ARG A 259 -19.71 21.34 3.40
N THR A 260 -20.98 21.35 2.96
CA THR A 260 -21.61 22.41 2.20
C THR A 260 -22.55 23.23 3.09
N VAL A 261 -22.83 24.46 2.72
CA VAL A 261 -23.64 25.40 3.51
C VAL A 261 -24.78 25.98 2.68
N ASP A 262 -25.87 26.36 3.38
CA ASP A 262 -27.05 26.96 2.77
C ASP A 262 -27.06 28.49 2.79
N ALA A 263 -26.17 29.10 3.57
CA ALA A 263 -26.06 30.55 3.71
C ALA A 263 -24.60 31.01 3.72
N ASP A 264 -24.40 32.30 3.49
CA ASP A 264 -23.10 32.92 3.58
C ASP A 264 -22.57 32.89 5.05
N ASP A 265 -21.28 32.66 5.21
CA ASP A 265 -20.56 32.90 6.46
C ASP A 265 -20.22 34.41 6.60
N ALA A 266 -19.86 34.86 7.78
CA ALA A 266 -19.47 36.24 8.04
C ALA A 266 -18.25 36.71 7.21
N THR A 267 -17.42 35.77 6.76
CA THR A 267 -16.17 36.07 6.01
C THR A 267 -16.21 35.53 4.58
N TYR A 268 -16.84 34.38 4.36
CA TYR A 268 -16.83 33.66 3.09
C TYR A 268 -18.26 33.41 2.57
N SER A 269 -18.46 33.63 1.27
CA SER A 269 -19.76 33.36 0.66
C SER A 269 -20.07 31.86 0.61
N LYS A 270 -21.35 31.49 0.67
CA LYS A 270 -21.85 30.13 0.44
C LYS A 270 -21.23 29.52 -0.83
N ALA A 271 -21.19 30.26 -1.92
CA ALA A 271 -20.66 29.80 -3.19
C ALA A 271 -19.17 29.43 -3.09
N THR A 272 -18.40 30.25 -2.38
CA THR A 272 -16.96 29.99 -2.15
C THR A 272 -16.71 28.72 -1.32
N ILE A 273 -17.44 28.59 -0.21
CA ILE A 273 -17.30 27.42 0.67
C ILE A 273 -17.69 26.14 -0.08
N ASN A 274 -18.85 26.16 -0.73
CA ASN A 274 -19.38 24.98 -1.41
C ASN A 274 -18.49 24.56 -2.58
N ALA A 275 -18.04 25.52 -3.41
CA ALA A 275 -17.13 25.20 -4.52
C ALA A 275 -15.79 24.62 -4.06
N ALA A 276 -15.30 25.03 -2.89
CA ALA A 276 -14.06 24.48 -2.33
C ALA A 276 -14.26 23.09 -1.68
N ASN A 277 -15.43 22.85 -1.08
CA ASN A 277 -15.72 21.63 -0.29
C ASN A 277 -16.49 20.56 -1.07
N ASP A 278 -16.99 20.88 -2.28
CA ASP A 278 -17.80 19.94 -3.10
C ASP A 278 -16.91 18.99 -3.90
N PHE A 279 -16.29 18.06 -3.20
CA PHE A 279 -15.51 16.96 -3.79
C PHE A 279 -15.51 15.76 -2.87
N THR A 280 -15.30 14.58 -3.43
CA THR A 280 -15.13 13.30 -2.70
C THR A 280 -13.76 12.71 -2.93
N THR A 281 -13.11 13.08 -4.02
CA THR A 281 -11.76 12.65 -4.40
C THR A 281 -10.95 13.83 -4.87
N LEU A 282 -9.64 13.79 -4.67
CA LEU A 282 -8.66 14.73 -5.19
C LEU A 282 -7.60 14.00 -5.98
N THR A 283 -7.19 14.58 -7.10
CA THR A 283 -6.03 14.04 -7.82
C THR A 283 -4.73 14.37 -7.07
N TYR A 284 -3.72 13.54 -7.27
CA TYR A 284 -2.37 13.80 -6.77
C TYR A 284 -1.87 15.19 -7.19
N ALA A 285 -2.11 15.58 -8.44
CA ALA A 285 -1.72 16.90 -8.95
C ALA A 285 -2.39 18.05 -8.19
N GLN A 286 -3.68 17.90 -7.82
CA GLN A 286 -4.41 18.90 -7.04
C GLN A 286 -3.84 19.03 -5.62
N LEU A 287 -3.57 17.91 -4.94
CA LEU A 287 -2.94 17.92 -3.62
C LEU A 287 -1.53 18.50 -3.66
N LYS A 288 -0.74 18.16 -4.68
CA LYS A 288 0.61 18.71 -4.88
C LYS A 288 0.60 20.22 -5.16
N ALA A 289 -0.39 20.72 -5.90
CA ALA A 289 -0.57 22.16 -6.15
C ALA A 289 -1.07 22.93 -4.94
N GLY A 290 -1.73 22.25 -4.01
CA GLY A 290 -2.41 22.83 -2.86
C GLY A 290 -3.90 23.01 -3.09
N LYS A 291 -4.72 22.41 -2.23
CA LYS A 291 -6.19 22.46 -2.28
C LYS A 291 -6.74 23.28 -1.14
N ASP A 292 -7.57 24.26 -1.47
CA ASP A 292 -8.33 25.01 -0.48
C ASP A 292 -9.54 24.23 0.02
N VAL A 293 -9.79 24.29 1.32
CA VAL A 293 -10.94 23.69 2.00
C VAL A 293 -11.37 24.57 3.18
N TYR A 294 -12.64 24.53 3.54
CA TYR A 294 -13.20 25.33 4.63
C TYR A 294 -13.78 24.43 5.71
N LEU A 295 -13.33 24.61 6.95
CA LEU A 295 -13.82 23.86 8.12
C LEU A 295 -14.35 24.78 9.20
N LYS A 296 -15.42 24.38 9.87
CA LYS A 296 -15.89 24.95 11.15
C LYS A 296 -15.32 24.20 12.34
N ALA A 297 -15.50 24.80 13.51
CA ALA A 297 -15.24 24.08 14.77
C ALA A 297 -16.03 22.78 14.88
N GLY A 298 -15.32 21.70 15.18
CA GLY A 298 -15.84 20.34 15.26
C GLY A 298 -15.93 19.60 13.93
N GLN A 299 -15.40 20.17 12.85
CA GLN A 299 -15.20 19.44 11.60
C GLN A 299 -13.77 18.94 11.46
N LYS A 300 -13.65 17.79 10.83
CA LYS A 300 -12.39 17.11 10.53
C LYS A 300 -12.37 16.75 9.06
N LEU A 301 -11.24 17.00 8.42
CA LEU A 301 -10.96 16.52 7.08
C LEU A 301 -10.01 15.34 7.16
N ILE A 302 -10.27 14.30 6.37
CA ILE A 302 -9.46 13.09 6.27
C ILE A 302 -9.09 12.92 4.80
N ILE A 303 -7.83 12.67 4.52
CA ILE A 303 -7.30 12.21 3.23
C ILE A 303 -6.85 10.78 3.48
N GLU A 304 -7.48 9.85 2.79
CA GLU A 304 -7.28 8.41 2.99
C GLU A 304 -6.19 7.89 2.06
N ASP A 305 -5.44 6.88 2.50
CA ASP A 305 -4.50 6.07 1.72
C ASP A 305 -3.34 6.84 1.07
N LEU A 306 -2.82 7.86 1.72
CA LEU A 306 -1.60 8.52 1.28
C LEU A 306 -0.40 7.57 1.42
N PRO A 307 0.53 7.54 0.44
CA PRO A 307 1.70 6.68 0.54
C PRO A 307 2.56 7.01 1.76
N THR A 308 3.01 5.99 2.47
CA THR A 308 3.96 6.14 3.57
C THR A 308 5.20 6.91 3.09
N GLY A 309 5.66 7.85 3.89
CA GLY A 309 6.82 8.69 3.56
C GLY A 309 6.50 9.96 2.77
N ILE A 310 5.23 10.22 2.44
CA ILE A 310 4.84 11.47 1.81
C ILE A 310 4.93 12.63 2.81
N GLY A 311 5.44 13.77 2.36
CA GLY A 311 5.40 15.00 3.17
C GLY A 311 4.09 15.76 2.99
N TYR A 312 3.74 16.60 3.97
CA TYR A 312 2.56 17.45 3.87
C TYR A 312 2.79 18.84 4.45
N GLN A 313 1.97 19.79 4.01
CA GLN A 313 1.83 21.11 4.59
C GLN A 313 0.35 21.49 4.67
N ILE A 314 -0.12 21.86 5.85
CA ILE A 314 -1.48 22.35 6.08
C ILE A 314 -1.37 23.76 6.65
N THR A 315 -1.91 24.75 5.95
CA THR A 315 -1.89 26.16 6.36
C THR A 315 -3.30 26.66 6.54
N GLU A 316 -3.63 27.16 7.73
CA GLU A 316 -4.86 27.90 7.97
C GLU A 316 -4.65 29.38 7.64
N THR A 317 -5.57 30.01 6.93
CA THR A 317 -5.54 31.45 6.74
C THR A 317 -5.73 32.15 8.08
N LYS A 318 -4.68 32.84 8.54
CA LYS A 318 -4.69 33.55 9.82
C LYS A 318 -5.68 34.70 9.80
N GLU A 319 -6.49 34.77 10.84
CA GLU A 319 -7.42 35.84 11.12
C GLU A 319 -7.13 36.46 12.49
N ASP A 320 -8.14 37.11 13.09
CA ASP A 320 -8.02 37.76 14.40
C ASP A 320 -8.10 36.78 15.60
N TYR A 321 -7.58 35.58 15.42
CA TYR A 321 -7.47 34.51 16.41
C TYR A 321 -6.00 34.20 16.70
N THR A 322 -5.73 33.65 17.87
CA THR A 322 -4.42 33.08 18.21
C THR A 322 -4.47 31.57 17.95
N PRO A 323 -3.79 31.08 16.90
CA PRO A 323 -3.78 29.66 16.57
C PRO A 323 -2.85 28.87 17.48
N THR A 324 -3.18 27.62 17.75
CA THR A 324 -2.33 26.60 18.35
C THR A 324 -2.51 25.32 17.55
N ILE A 325 -1.40 24.70 17.16
CA ILE A 325 -1.39 23.52 16.31
C ILE A 325 -0.61 22.43 17.02
N ALA A 326 -1.17 21.22 17.06
CA ALA A 326 -0.51 20.06 17.65
C ALA A 326 -0.97 18.78 16.96
N VAL A 327 -0.16 17.74 16.99
CA VAL A 327 -0.60 16.37 16.68
C VAL A 327 -1.48 15.91 17.83
N ASP A 328 -2.70 15.48 17.52
CA ASP A 328 -3.66 14.94 18.47
C ASP A 328 -3.52 13.40 18.58
N ASN A 329 -3.17 12.75 17.47
CA ASN A 329 -2.87 11.32 17.39
C ASN A 329 -1.95 11.07 16.20
N GLY A 330 -1.00 10.14 16.33
CA GLY A 330 -0.08 9.75 15.27
C GLY A 330 1.35 10.20 15.51
N ASP A 331 2.14 10.18 14.43
CA ASP A 331 3.56 10.47 14.46
C ASP A 331 3.86 11.96 14.74
N ASN A 332 4.80 12.18 15.65
CA ASN A 332 5.36 13.50 15.94
C ASN A 332 6.79 13.65 15.40
N GLU A 333 7.38 12.58 14.86
CA GLU A 333 8.73 12.62 14.29
C GLU A 333 8.71 13.36 12.95
N GLY A 334 9.45 14.46 12.86
CA GLY A 334 9.44 15.32 11.66
C GLY A 334 8.34 16.40 11.65
N PHE A 335 7.32 16.28 12.51
CA PHE A 335 6.25 17.26 12.60
C PHE A 335 6.75 18.61 13.14
N THR A 336 6.33 19.67 12.49
CA THR A 336 6.62 21.06 12.90
C THR A 336 5.35 21.90 12.83
N ALA A 337 5.06 22.64 13.90
CA ALA A 337 3.98 23.61 13.97
C ALA A 337 4.53 25.04 14.06
N ASP A 338 4.18 25.87 13.08
CA ASP A 338 4.37 27.32 13.15
C ASP A 338 3.02 27.99 13.49
N ASN A 339 2.83 28.28 14.76
CA ASN A 339 1.60 28.91 15.23
C ASN A 339 1.45 30.36 14.73
N ASP A 340 2.55 31.07 14.44
CA ASP A 340 2.49 32.42 13.91
C ASP A 340 2.05 32.44 12.46
N ALA A 341 2.48 31.50 11.66
CA ALA A 341 2.03 31.30 10.28
C ALA A 341 0.76 30.43 10.18
N ALA A 342 0.26 29.89 11.28
CA ALA A 342 -0.84 28.92 11.34
C ALA A 342 -0.63 27.72 10.40
N THR A 343 0.58 27.15 10.39
CA THR A 343 1.01 26.11 9.47
C THR A 343 1.54 24.88 10.21
N ALA A 344 1.06 23.71 9.81
CA ALA A 344 1.59 22.39 10.18
C ALA A 344 2.34 21.80 8.99
N THR A 345 3.53 21.26 9.23
CA THR A 345 4.33 20.58 8.20
C THR A 345 4.92 19.29 8.74
N ASP A 346 5.06 18.33 7.87
CA ASP A 346 5.86 17.14 8.08
C ASP A 346 6.55 16.75 6.77
N THR A 347 7.69 16.14 6.87
CA THR A 347 8.47 15.69 5.72
C THR A 347 8.21 14.24 5.35
N SER A 348 7.57 13.46 6.26
CA SER A 348 7.40 12.03 6.09
C SER A 348 6.24 11.49 6.95
N LEU A 349 5.06 11.31 6.36
CA LEU A 349 3.94 10.65 7.01
C LEU A 349 4.23 9.14 7.15
N THR A 350 4.43 8.65 8.38
CA THR A 350 4.82 7.26 8.65
C THR A 350 3.75 6.43 9.33
N GLU A 351 2.70 7.09 9.86
CA GLU A 351 1.53 6.46 10.44
C GLU A 351 0.29 7.34 10.30
N ASN A 352 -0.90 6.79 10.55
CA ASN A 352 -2.16 7.54 10.52
C ASN A 352 -2.10 8.73 11.49
N THR A 353 -2.19 9.94 10.97
CA THR A 353 -1.94 11.16 11.74
C THR A 353 -3.14 12.09 11.76
N VAL A 354 -3.45 12.62 12.94
CA VAL A 354 -4.49 13.61 13.17
C VAL A 354 -3.88 14.88 13.77
N ILE A 355 -4.06 16.00 13.08
CA ILE A 355 -3.57 17.31 13.49
C ILE A 355 -4.73 18.17 13.96
N LYS A 356 -4.56 18.86 15.09
CA LYS A 356 -5.56 19.74 15.66
C LYS A 356 -5.17 21.21 15.52
N PHE A 357 -6.00 21.98 14.82
CA PHE A 357 -5.90 23.43 14.72
C PHE A 357 -6.90 24.07 15.68
N THR A 358 -6.41 24.72 16.73
CA THR A 358 -7.25 25.39 17.73
C THR A 358 -7.07 26.88 17.64
N ASN A 359 -8.13 27.64 17.36
CA ASN A 359 -8.10 29.11 17.35
C ASN A 359 -8.71 29.65 18.62
N ASN A 360 -7.90 30.42 19.37
CA ASN A 360 -8.35 31.10 20.58
C ASN A 360 -8.69 32.57 20.28
N LYS A 361 -9.87 32.99 20.74
CA LYS A 361 -10.27 34.42 20.75
C LYS A 361 -10.87 34.75 22.09
N GLY A 362 -10.03 35.29 22.96
CA GLY A 362 -10.42 35.81 24.27
C GLY A 362 -10.50 37.32 24.27
N GLY A 363 -11.42 37.90 25.01
CA GLY A 363 -11.51 39.34 25.25
C GLY A 363 -11.83 39.63 26.71
N ALA A 364 -11.38 40.80 27.19
CA ALA A 364 -11.78 41.28 28.50
C ALA A 364 -13.30 41.51 28.52
N ILE A 365 -14.03 40.88 29.45
CA ILE A 365 -15.43 41.22 29.73
C ILE A 365 -15.39 42.60 30.41
N PRO A 366 -16.04 43.62 29.84
CA PRO A 366 -16.16 44.88 30.55
C PRO A 366 -16.74 44.63 31.93
N THR A 367 -16.07 45.15 33.00
CA THR A 367 -16.38 44.91 34.40
C THR A 367 -17.69 45.57 34.87
N GLY A 368 -18.80 45.23 34.22
CA GLY A 368 -20.14 45.65 34.54
C GLY A 368 -21.20 44.57 34.50
N VAL A 369 -20.85 43.41 33.91
CA VAL A 369 -21.75 42.26 33.82
C VAL A 369 -21.00 40.98 34.17
N ILE A 370 -21.01 40.60 35.45
CA ILE A 370 -20.58 39.27 35.85
C ILE A 370 -21.76 38.34 35.57
N VAL A 371 -21.81 37.76 34.39
CA VAL A 371 -22.57 36.55 34.16
C VAL A 371 -21.62 35.39 34.41
N ALA A 372 -21.73 34.77 35.57
CA ALA A 372 -21.04 33.52 35.88
C ALA A 372 -21.61 32.42 34.97
N VAL A 373 -21.04 32.30 33.77
CA VAL A 373 -21.21 31.13 32.94
C VAL A 373 -20.10 30.15 33.31
N ALA A 374 -20.38 29.28 34.28
CA ALA A 374 -19.58 28.09 34.47
C ALA A 374 -19.72 27.24 33.18
N VAL A 375 -18.78 27.31 32.29
CA VAL A 375 -18.67 26.42 31.14
C VAL A 375 -18.09 25.10 31.67
N PRO A 376 -18.80 24.00 31.59
CA PRO A 376 -18.21 22.70 31.91
C PRO A 376 -17.29 22.34 30.72
N ALA A 377 -16.00 22.59 30.89
CA ALA A 377 -14.95 22.20 29.96
C ALA A 377 -14.75 20.67 29.83
N ALA A 378 -15.64 19.89 30.51
CA ALA A 378 -15.46 18.44 30.64
C ALA A 378 -16.32 17.58 29.72
N LEU A 379 -17.20 18.16 28.87
CA LEU A 379 -18.18 17.34 28.14
C LEU A 379 -17.91 17.19 26.63
N SER A 380 -16.92 17.86 26.06
CA SER A 380 -16.55 17.67 24.64
C SER A 380 -15.53 16.56 24.41
N LEU A 381 -14.90 16.02 25.47
CA LEU A 381 -13.90 14.96 25.35
C LEU A 381 -14.47 13.54 25.21
N VAL A 382 -15.73 13.33 25.52
CA VAL A 382 -16.32 11.97 25.60
C VAL A 382 -16.96 11.51 24.29
N GLY A 383 -17.31 12.43 23.40
CA GLY A 383 -18.01 12.08 22.14
C GLY A 383 -17.07 11.60 21.01
N PHE A 384 -15.80 11.99 21.03
CA PHE A 384 -14.87 11.74 19.93
C PHE A 384 -13.98 10.51 20.11
N ILE A 385 -13.76 10.07 21.33
CA ILE A 385 -13.05 8.81 21.61
C ILE A 385 -13.80 7.59 21.02
N GLY A 386 -15.11 7.72 20.79
CA GLY A 386 -15.95 6.64 20.28
C GLY A 386 -15.70 6.24 18.83
N VAL A 387 -15.34 7.17 17.95
CA VAL A 387 -15.24 6.88 16.50
C VAL A 387 -13.81 6.42 16.13
N VAL A 388 -12.79 7.07 16.70
CA VAL A 388 -11.40 6.62 16.53
C VAL A 388 -11.18 5.28 17.25
N THR A 389 -11.83 5.07 18.41
CA THR A 389 -11.78 3.76 19.10
C THR A 389 -12.53 2.67 18.31
N ILE A 390 -13.51 3.01 17.47
CA ILE A 390 -14.20 2.02 16.64
C ILE A 390 -13.34 1.59 15.46
N LEU A 391 -12.59 2.51 14.84
CA LEU A 391 -11.67 2.19 13.76
C LEU A 391 -10.41 1.44 14.24
N VAL A 392 -9.82 1.91 15.36
CA VAL A 392 -8.70 1.22 16.01
C VAL A 392 -9.16 -0.08 16.71
N LYS A 393 -10.40 -0.14 17.23
CA LYS A 393 -10.91 -1.35 17.86
C LYS A 393 -11.34 -2.41 16.85
N ARG A 394 -11.76 -2.04 15.64
CA ARG A 394 -11.92 -3.01 14.55
C ARG A 394 -10.59 -3.66 14.15
N ARG A 395 -9.48 -2.90 14.17
CA ARG A 395 -8.12 -3.46 13.97
C ARG A 395 -7.62 -4.31 15.15
N LYS A 396 -7.99 -3.98 16.41
CA LYS A 396 -7.54 -4.73 17.62
C LYS A 396 -8.40 -5.92 18.00
N ASP A 397 -9.71 -5.87 17.78
CA ASP A 397 -10.61 -7.00 18.11
C ASP A 397 -10.42 -8.17 17.14
N ASN A 398 -9.75 -7.95 15.98
CA ASN A 398 -9.35 -9.01 15.06
C ASN A 398 -7.98 -9.65 15.41
N THR A 399 -7.21 -9.06 16.34
CA THR A 399 -5.91 -9.63 16.77
C THR A 399 -5.99 -10.46 18.05
N GLU A 400 -7.15 -10.57 18.70
CA GLU A 400 -7.35 -11.36 19.95
C GLU A 400 -8.52 -12.36 19.86
N GLY A 401 -8.90 -12.81 18.65
CA GLY A 401 -9.94 -13.81 18.41
C GLY A 401 -9.39 -15.18 18.01
#